data_ece62e177e7b6776609010ce80ffce07
#
_entry.id   ece62e177e7b6776609010ce80ffce07
#
_cell.length_a   1.000
_cell.length_b   1.000
_cell.length_c   1.000
_cell.angle_alpha   90.00
_cell.angle_beta   90.00
_cell.angle_gamma   90.00
#
_symmetry.space_group_name_H-M   'P 1'
#
loop_
_entity.id
_entity.type
_entity.pdbx_description
1 polymer ?
#
loop_
_entity_poly.entity_id
_entity_poly.type
_entity_poly.pdbx_seq_one_letter_code
_entity_poly.pdbx_strand_id
1 'polypeptide(L)'
;MVERKVEVDGNGEIQELHCIATILPIRSWRYIIPFLRMTARVQKQLEHTRGLARYGLKADLLHKRFWTLTVWQKKEVVQGFVTSEPHAEAVRRFKDWAGEGAAFVEWTSTNGTIDWNTAMQKLQNPTFYYKTK
;
A
#
# COMPACT_ATOMS: atom_id res chain seq x y z
N MET A 1 -12.86 5.37 2.88
CA MET A 1 -11.45 5.69 2.64
C MET A 1 -10.80 6.12 3.95
N VAL A 2 -9.63 5.57 4.25
CA VAL A 2 -8.87 5.92 5.45
C VAL A 2 -7.54 6.50 5.03
N GLU A 3 -7.19 7.66 5.58
CA GLU A 3 -5.91 8.34 5.32
C GLU A 3 -5.25 8.69 6.64
N ARG A 4 -3.94 8.50 6.72
CA ARG A 4 -3.11 8.89 7.86
C ARG A 4 -1.93 9.70 7.39
N LYS A 5 -1.73 10.85 8.03
CA LYS A 5 -0.57 11.69 7.80
C LYS A 5 0.42 11.45 8.93
N VAL A 6 1.63 11.00 8.57
CA VAL A 6 2.73 10.84 9.51
C VAL A 6 3.65 12.03 9.34
N GLU A 7 4.10 12.61 10.46
CA GLU A 7 5.01 13.76 10.39
C GLU A 7 6.31 13.38 9.71
N VAL A 8 6.69 14.20 8.75
CA VAL A 8 7.97 14.13 8.07
C VAL A 8 8.87 15.18 8.68
N ASP A 9 10.09 14.81 9.07
CA ASP A 9 11.10 15.76 9.52
C ASP A 9 11.43 16.68 8.36
N GLY A 10 10.69 17.81 8.30
CA GLY A 10 10.89 18.79 7.26
C GLY A 10 11.82 19.88 7.73
N ASN A 11 13.01 19.92 7.17
CA ASN A 11 13.93 21.06 7.32
C ASN A 11 13.74 22.07 6.19
N GLY A 12 12.59 22.03 5.53
CA GLY A 12 12.23 22.95 4.46
C GLY A 12 12.83 22.62 3.11
N GLU A 13 13.56 21.52 2.99
CA GLU A 13 14.13 21.08 1.73
C GLU A 13 13.14 20.22 0.96
N ILE A 14 13.14 20.37 -0.37
CA ILE A 14 12.35 19.52 -1.26
C ILE A 14 13.05 18.17 -1.35
N GLN A 15 12.34 17.12 -0.89
CA GLN A 15 12.82 15.75 -0.97
C GLN A 15 12.05 14.97 -2.01
N GLU A 16 12.75 14.11 -2.75
CA GLU A 16 12.08 13.10 -3.53
C GLU A 16 11.51 12.03 -2.60
N LEU A 17 10.23 11.76 -2.74
CA LEU A 17 9.54 10.76 -1.96
C LEU A 17 9.23 9.56 -2.85
N HIS A 18 9.33 8.36 -2.29
CA HIS A 18 9.02 7.14 -2.99
C HIS A 18 7.57 6.77 -2.73
N CYS A 19 6.77 6.68 -3.78
CA CYS A 19 5.33 6.40 -3.69
C CYS A 19 5.04 5.01 -4.23
N ILE A 20 4.19 4.27 -3.52
CA ILE A 20 3.73 2.95 -3.95
C ILE A 20 2.22 2.88 -3.82
N ALA A 21 1.55 2.56 -4.91
CA ALA A 21 0.12 2.28 -4.91
C ALA A 21 -0.11 0.81 -5.25
N THR A 22 -1.06 0.18 -4.57
CA THR A 22 -1.44 -1.19 -4.84
C THR A 22 -2.94 -1.28 -5.08
N ILE A 23 -3.33 -2.24 -5.92
CA ILE A 23 -4.72 -2.67 -6.04
C ILE A 23 -4.79 -4.12 -5.58
N LEU A 24 -5.70 -4.37 -4.64
CA LEU A 24 -5.82 -5.67 -3.95
C LEU A 24 -7.25 -6.18 -4.10
N PRO A 25 -7.60 -6.78 -5.24
CA PRO A 25 -8.90 -7.43 -5.39
C PRO A 25 -8.92 -8.74 -4.60
N ILE A 26 -10.04 -9.04 -3.97
CA ILE A 26 -10.24 -10.27 -3.19
C ILE A 26 -11.19 -11.18 -3.97
N ARG A 27 -10.83 -12.43 -4.13
CA ARG A 27 -11.54 -13.35 -5.04
C ARG A 27 -12.87 -13.87 -4.49
N SER A 28 -13.07 -13.82 -3.16
CA SER A 28 -14.30 -14.33 -2.55
C SER A 28 -14.64 -13.61 -1.27
N TRP A 29 -15.92 -13.45 -0.98
CA TRP A 29 -16.40 -12.82 0.25
C TRP A 29 -15.87 -13.49 1.52
N ARG A 30 -15.64 -14.79 1.49
CA ARG A 30 -15.13 -15.52 2.67
C ARG A 30 -13.73 -15.09 3.09
N TYR A 31 -12.98 -14.44 2.20
CA TYR A 31 -11.63 -13.96 2.50
C TYR A 31 -11.59 -12.51 2.97
N ILE A 32 -12.74 -11.81 2.96
CA ILE A 32 -12.78 -10.39 3.33
C ILE A 32 -12.39 -10.19 4.79
N ILE A 33 -12.96 -10.96 5.72
CA ILE A 33 -12.64 -10.80 7.14
C ILE A 33 -11.18 -11.14 7.45
N PRO A 34 -10.62 -12.28 6.99
CA PRO A 34 -9.18 -12.51 7.18
C PRO A 34 -8.32 -11.41 6.58
N PHE A 35 -8.67 -10.91 5.40
CA PHE A 35 -7.95 -9.83 4.74
C PHE A 35 -7.98 -8.55 5.59
N LEU A 36 -9.14 -8.16 6.11
CA LEU A 36 -9.28 -6.96 6.93
C LEU A 36 -8.50 -7.07 8.24
N ARG A 37 -8.49 -8.25 8.86
CA ARG A 37 -7.69 -8.49 10.06
C ARG A 37 -6.19 -8.34 9.78
N MET A 38 -5.74 -8.90 8.68
CA MET A 38 -4.35 -8.77 8.27
C MET A 38 -4.00 -7.32 7.96
N THR A 39 -4.89 -6.61 7.27
CA THR A 39 -4.71 -5.20 6.95
C THR A 39 -4.56 -4.37 8.22
N ALA A 40 -5.35 -4.64 9.25
CA ALA A 40 -5.24 -3.94 10.53
C ALA A 40 -3.87 -4.17 11.19
N ARG A 41 -3.34 -5.39 11.12
CA ARG A 41 -2.01 -5.71 11.65
C ARG A 41 -0.90 -4.98 10.88
N VAL A 42 -1.00 -4.97 9.55
CA VAL A 42 -0.05 -4.26 8.69
C VAL A 42 -0.13 -2.75 8.94
N GLN A 43 -1.33 -2.22 9.14
CA GLN A 43 -1.53 -0.80 9.46
C GLN A 43 -0.81 -0.41 10.74
N LYS A 44 -0.86 -1.24 11.78
CA LYS A 44 -0.11 -1.00 13.01
C LYS A 44 1.40 -1.01 12.75
N GLN A 45 1.87 -1.92 11.94
CA GLN A 45 3.28 -1.96 11.53
C GLN A 45 3.68 -0.66 10.84
N LEU A 46 2.84 -0.17 9.89
CA LEU A 46 3.07 1.08 9.18
C LEU A 46 3.20 2.25 10.16
N GLU A 47 2.30 2.34 11.12
CA GLU A 47 2.28 3.45 12.08
C GLU A 47 3.53 3.50 12.97
N HIS A 48 4.25 2.39 13.10
CA HIS A 48 5.48 2.31 13.88
C HIS A 48 6.74 2.27 13.02
N THR A 49 6.60 2.46 11.70
CA THR A 49 7.72 2.39 10.77
C THR A 49 8.31 3.78 10.52
N ARG A 50 9.58 3.95 10.85
CA ARG A 50 10.30 5.19 10.53
C ARG A 50 10.51 5.29 9.02
N GLY A 51 10.41 6.50 8.50
CA GLY A 51 10.60 6.75 7.08
C GLY A 51 9.33 6.71 6.26
N LEU A 52 8.21 6.31 6.86
CA LEU A 52 6.91 6.45 6.24
C LEU A 52 6.44 7.90 6.40
N ALA A 53 6.13 8.55 5.27
CA ALA A 53 5.63 9.92 5.30
C ALA A 53 4.11 9.98 5.40
N ARG A 54 3.42 9.19 4.59
CA ARG A 54 1.95 9.14 4.57
C ARG A 54 1.48 7.79 4.08
N TYR A 55 0.24 7.43 4.44
CA TYR A 55 -0.41 6.29 3.82
C TYR A 55 -1.93 6.50 3.77
N GLY A 56 -2.56 5.82 2.84
CA GLY A 56 -4.00 5.83 2.70
C GLY A 56 -4.50 4.46 2.26
N LEU A 57 -5.71 4.15 2.67
CA LEU A 57 -6.41 2.93 2.29
C LEU A 57 -7.75 3.31 1.69
N LYS A 58 -8.08 2.69 0.58
CA LYS A 58 -9.37 2.88 -0.08
C LYS A 58 -10.03 1.52 -0.26
N ALA A 59 -11.33 1.44 -0.03
CA ALA A 59 -12.06 0.19 -0.12
C ALA A 59 -13.33 0.36 -0.93
N ASP A 60 -13.58 -0.60 -1.82
CA ASP A 60 -14.87 -0.80 -2.48
C ASP A 60 -15.35 -2.20 -2.09
N LEU A 61 -16.10 -2.26 -0.99
CA LEU A 61 -16.56 -3.53 -0.44
C LEU A 61 -17.50 -4.26 -1.38
N LEU A 62 -18.32 -3.52 -2.12
CA LEU A 62 -19.28 -4.10 -3.06
C LEU A 62 -18.59 -4.94 -4.13
N HIS A 63 -17.42 -4.48 -4.60
CA HIS A 63 -16.66 -5.15 -5.65
C HIS A 63 -15.46 -5.93 -5.10
N LYS A 64 -15.31 -6.02 -3.79
CA LYS A 64 -14.22 -6.73 -3.10
C LYS A 64 -12.84 -6.23 -3.54
N ARG A 65 -12.70 -4.92 -3.71
CA ARG A 65 -11.45 -4.28 -4.12
C ARG A 65 -10.95 -3.35 -3.06
N PHE A 66 -9.64 -3.38 -2.88
CA PHE A 66 -8.96 -2.52 -1.91
C PHE A 66 -7.76 -1.89 -2.59
N TRP A 67 -7.40 -0.68 -2.16
CA TRP A 67 -6.24 0.02 -2.67
C TRP A 67 -5.44 0.55 -1.50
N THR A 68 -4.13 0.54 -1.65
CA THR A 68 -3.23 1.18 -0.69
C THR A 68 -2.38 2.20 -1.43
N LEU A 69 -2.04 3.27 -0.73
CA LEU A 69 -1.10 4.26 -1.21
C LEU A 69 -0.18 4.60 -0.05
N THR A 70 1.12 4.38 -0.24
CA THR A 70 2.12 4.69 0.77
C THR A 70 3.16 5.63 0.18
N VAL A 71 3.59 6.60 0.98
CA VAL A 71 4.58 7.59 0.59
C VAL A 71 5.74 7.50 1.59
N TRP A 72 6.93 7.25 1.08
CA TRP A 72 8.11 6.92 1.88
C TRP A 72 9.23 7.93 1.64
N GLN A 73 10.02 8.17 2.67
CA GLN A 73 11.18 9.06 2.56
C GLN A 73 12.29 8.44 1.73
N LYS A 74 12.48 7.11 1.82
CA LYS A 74 13.53 6.39 1.10
C LYS A 74 13.04 5.02 0.66
N LYS A 75 13.48 4.59 -0.50
CA LYS A 75 13.14 3.27 -1.04
C LYS A 75 13.62 2.13 -0.14
N GLU A 76 14.79 2.28 0.48
CA GLU A 76 15.38 1.25 1.34
C GLU A 76 14.50 0.92 2.54
N VAL A 77 13.78 1.90 3.07
CA VAL A 77 12.85 1.71 4.18
C VAL A 77 11.73 0.77 3.77
N VAL A 78 11.24 0.88 2.54
CA VAL A 78 10.18 0.02 2.01
C VAL A 78 10.60 -1.44 2.03
N GLN A 79 11.83 -1.73 1.60
CA GLN A 79 12.33 -3.10 1.56
C GLN A 79 12.35 -3.73 2.96
N GLY A 80 12.79 -2.98 3.95
CA GLY A 80 12.78 -3.44 5.34
C GLY A 80 11.37 -3.69 5.86
N PHE A 81 10.43 -2.80 5.52
CA PHE A 81 9.03 -2.95 5.92
C PHE A 81 8.39 -4.20 5.29
N VAL A 82 8.57 -4.37 3.97
CA VAL A 82 7.94 -5.45 3.21
C VAL A 82 8.40 -6.82 3.70
N THR A 83 9.67 -6.94 4.08
CA THR A 83 10.25 -8.21 4.53
C THR A 83 10.06 -8.47 6.03
N SER A 84 9.53 -7.50 6.78
CA SER A 84 9.27 -7.63 8.22
C SER A 84 7.84 -8.09 8.46
N GLU A 85 7.62 -8.78 9.57
CA GLU A 85 6.28 -9.20 9.98
C GLU A 85 5.52 -8.01 10.60
N PRO A 86 4.19 -7.89 10.43
CA PRO A 86 3.29 -8.84 9.77
C PRO A 86 3.17 -8.71 8.26
N HIS A 87 3.80 -7.72 7.60
CA HIS A 87 3.64 -7.52 6.15
C HIS A 87 4.12 -8.74 5.35
N ALA A 88 5.22 -9.37 5.76
CA ALA A 88 5.73 -10.55 5.07
C ALA A 88 4.71 -11.69 5.09
N GLU A 89 4.04 -11.90 6.22
CA GLU A 89 2.96 -12.89 6.31
C GLU A 89 1.78 -12.51 5.41
N ALA A 90 1.44 -11.22 5.36
CA ALA A 90 0.36 -10.74 4.51
C ALA A 90 0.61 -11.07 3.04
N VAL A 91 1.85 -10.87 2.57
CA VAL A 91 2.22 -11.20 1.19
C VAL A 91 2.05 -12.70 0.92
N ARG A 92 2.48 -13.54 1.85
CA ARG A 92 2.36 -14.99 1.70
C ARG A 92 0.89 -15.43 1.63
N ARG A 93 0.04 -14.87 2.49
CA ARG A 93 -1.38 -15.22 2.55
C ARG A 93 -2.20 -14.62 1.42
N PHE A 94 -1.78 -13.48 0.92
CA PHE A 94 -2.54 -12.77 -0.12
C PHE A 94 -2.70 -13.62 -1.39
N LYS A 95 -1.75 -14.49 -1.68
CA LYS A 95 -1.85 -15.39 -2.84
C LYS A 95 -3.11 -16.24 -2.81
N ASP A 96 -3.58 -16.61 -1.62
CA ASP A 96 -4.78 -17.43 -1.45
C ASP A 96 -6.07 -16.60 -1.56
N TRP A 97 -5.98 -15.30 -1.28
CA TRP A 97 -7.13 -14.41 -1.21
C TRP A 97 -7.33 -13.56 -2.46
N ALA A 98 -6.29 -13.41 -3.27
CA ALA A 98 -6.27 -12.44 -4.35
C ALA A 98 -7.15 -12.85 -5.53
N GLY A 99 -7.87 -11.87 -6.07
CA GLY A 99 -8.52 -11.97 -7.37
C GLY A 99 -7.61 -11.51 -8.49
N GLU A 100 -8.11 -11.56 -9.71
CA GLU A 100 -7.36 -11.11 -10.87
C GLU A 100 -7.09 -9.61 -10.83
N GLY A 101 -5.93 -9.21 -11.31
CA GLY A 101 -5.55 -7.82 -11.45
C GLY A 101 -4.83 -7.24 -10.24
N ALA A 102 -4.48 -8.06 -9.25
CA ALA A 102 -3.67 -7.61 -8.12
C ALA A 102 -2.31 -7.11 -8.64
N ALA A 103 -1.95 -5.88 -8.30
CA ALA A 103 -0.77 -5.23 -8.87
C ALA A 103 -0.29 -4.10 -7.96
N PHE A 104 0.94 -3.68 -8.18
CA PHE A 104 1.41 -2.42 -7.60
C PHE A 104 2.18 -1.61 -8.63
N VAL A 105 2.26 -0.32 -8.37
CA VAL A 105 3.07 0.63 -9.15
C VAL A 105 3.86 1.50 -8.19
N GLU A 106 5.07 1.84 -8.56
CA GLU A 106 5.90 2.75 -7.77
C GLU A 106 6.42 3.89 -8.64
N TRP A 107 6.55 5.06 -8.02
CA TRP A 107 7.08 6.25 -8.67
C TRP A 107 7.67 7.18 -7.63
N THR A 108 8.40 8.19 -8.07
CA THR A 108 8.93 9.23 -7.18
C THR A 108 8.12 10.51 -7.33
N SER A 109 8.01 11.27 -6.26
CA SER A 109 7.29 12.54 -6.25
C SER A 109 7.97 13.52 -5.30
N THR A 110 7.95 14.79 -5.66
CA THR A 110 8.38 15.87 -4.76
C THR A 110 7.22 16.39 -3.92
N ASN A 111 6.00 15.96 -4.24
CA ASN A 111 4.80 16.36 -3.53
C ASN A 111 4.36 15.22 -2.61
N GLY A 112 4.47 15.42 -1.30
CA GLY A 112 4.15 14.40 -0.31
C GLY A 112 2.66 14.22 -0.03
N THR A 113 1.75 14.73 -0.86
CA THR A 113 0.32 14.57 -0.65
C THR A 113 -0.18 13.21 -1.15
N ILE A 114 -1.23 12.70 -0.50
CA ILE A 114 -1.96 11.53 -0.98
C ILE A 114 -2.86 12.00 -2.12
N ASP A 115 -2.58 11.52 -3.33
CA ASP A 115 -3.37 11.85 -4.52
C ASP A 115 -3.85 10.56 -5.17
N TRP A 116 -5.11 10.22 -4.88
CA TRP A 116 -5.72 9.01 -5.41
C TRP A 116 -5.92 9.05 -6.93
N ASN A 117 -6.12 10.23 -7.51
CA ASN A 117 -6.25 10.35 -8.96
C ASN A 117 -4.95 9.96 -9.65
N THR A 118 -3.82 10.45 -9.16
CA THR A 118 -2.50 10.07 -9.67
C THR A 118 -2.26 8.58 -9.47
N ALA A 119 -2.57 8.05 -8.29
CA ALA A 119 -2.38 6.64 -7.99
C ALA A 119 -3.18 5.74 -8.93
N MET A 120 -4.44 6.09 -9.19
CA MET A 120 -5.29 5.32 -10.09
C MET A 120 -4.78 5.35 -11.54
N GLN A 121 -4.28 6.50 -12.01
CA GLN A 121 -3.66 6.61 -13.31
C GLN A 121 -2.41 5.75 -13.42
N LYS A 122 -1.56 5.79 -12.41
CA LYS A 122 -0.32 5.00 -12.38
C LYS A 122 -0.61 3.50 -12.38
N LEU A 123 -1.68 3.08 -11.71
CA LEU A 123 -2.07 1.67 -11.66
C LEU A 123 -2.57 1.12 -12.99
N GLN A 124 -2.86 1.97 -13.97
CA GLN A 124 -3.17 1.52 -15.33
C GLN A 124 -1.96 0.91 -16.03
N ASN A 125 -0.74 1.29 -15.61
CA ASN A 125 0.51 0.75 -16.12
C ASN A 125 1.36 0.31 -14.92
N PRO A 126 1.00 -0.80 -14.24
CA PRO A 126 1.66 -1.19 -13.01
C PRO A 126 3.09 -1.66 -13.24
N THR A 127 3.90 -1.49 -12.19
CA THR A 127 5.28 -1.99 -12.17
C THR A 127 5.30 -3.52 -12.10
N PHE A 128 4.33 -4.11 -11.42
CA PHE A 128 4.30 -5.53 -11.14
C PHE A 128 2.88 -6.03 -10.94
N TYR A 129 2.56 -7.17 -11.53
CA TYR A 129 1.32 -7.91 -11.27
C TYR A 129 1.61 -9.07 -10.33
N TYR A 130 0.80 -9.20 -9.28
CA TYR A 130 0.90 -10.35 -8.38
C TYR A 130 0.36 -11.59 -9.06
N LYS A 131 1.05 -12.70 -8.86
CA LYS A 131 0.54 -13.99 -9.31
C LYS A 131 -0.59 -14.43 -8.40
N THR A 132 -1.69 -14.86 -9.00
CA THR A 132 -2.83 -15.40 -8.27
C THR A 132 -2.96 -16.90 -8.55
N LYS A 133 -3.56 -17.59 -7.59
CA LYS A 133 -3.88 -19.01 -7.78
C LYS A 133 -5.08 -19.20 -8.70
#